data_37060d6c67663f974143901bf7412a9d
#
_entry.id   37060d6c67663f974143901bf7412a9d
#
_cell.length_a   1.000
_cell.length_b   1.000
_cell.length_c   1.000
_cell.angle_alpha   90.00
_cell.angle_beta   90.00
_cell.angle_gamma   90.00
#
_symmetry.space_group_name_H-M   'P 1'
#
loop_
_entity.id
_entity.type
_entity.pdbx_description
1 polymer ?
#
loop_
_entity_poly.entity_id
_entity_poly.type
_entity_poly.pdbx_seq_one_letter_code
_entity_poly.pdbx_strand_id
1 'polypeptide(L)'
;SAASDVYKRQLQAAMEGFEVVTMEEACTQGNIFVTTTGNIDIIRIDHMTQMKDQAIVCNIGHFDNEIQVDALKHYPGIKCVNIKPQVDRYYFPDGHSIILLADGRLVNLGCATGHPSFVMSNSFTNQTLAQIELFNKKYETGVYRLPKHLDEEVARLHLEKIGVKLTKLTPEQAAYIGVTVDGPYKAEHYRY
;
A
#
# COMPACT_ATOMS: atom_id res chain seq x y z
N SER A 1 -5.14 3.99 9.69
CA SER A 1 -4.36 3.25 10.69
C SER A 1 -4.60 3.85 12.05
N ALA A 2 -4.80 3.02 13.07
CA ALA A 2 -4.96 3.52 14.42
C ALA A 2 -3.71 4.31 14.85
N ALA A 3 -3.89 5.40 15.59
CA ALA A 3 -2.80 6.24 16.10
C ALA A 3 -1.72 5.42 16.85
N SER A 4 -2.08 4.27 17.40
CA SER A 4 -1.15 3.35 18.06
C SER A 4 -0.11 2.70 17.13
N ASP A 5 -0.35 2.64 15.83
CA ASP A 5 0.60 2.05 14.87
C ASP A 5 1.63 3.04 14.33
N VAL A 6 1.39 4.35 14.46
CA VAL A 6 2.26 5.40 13.92
C VAL A 6 3.67 5.28 14.52
N TYR A 7 3.78 5.26 15.84
CA TYR A 7 5.08 5.17 16.51
C TYR A 7 5.82 3.85 16.24
N LYS A 8 5.10 2.74 16.17
CA LYS A 8 5.71 1.42 15.88
C LYS A 8 6.30 1.37 14.47
N ARG A 9 5.61 1.89 13.48
CA ARG A 9 6.09 1.93 12.09
C ARG A 9 7.26 2.88 11.91
N GLN A 10 7.26 4.01 12.61
CA GLN A 10 8.40 4.93 12.63
C GLN A 10 9.64 4.27 13.24
N LEU A 11 9.46 3.58 14.37
CA LEU A 11 10.56 2.82 14.99
C LEU A 11 11.07 1.72 14.05
N GLN A 12 10.17 0.98 13.40
CA GLN A 12 10.54 -0.03 12.42
C GLN A 12 11.35 0.57 11.27
N ALA A 13 10.90 1.67 10.67
CA ALA A 13 11.62 2.36 9.60
C ALA A 13 13.02 2.79 10.05
N ALA A 14 13.14 3.36 11.26
CA ALA A 14 14.44 3.76 11.82
C ALA A 14 15.36 2.55 12.04
N MET A 15 14.82 1.42 12.51
CA MET A 15 15.60 0.17 12.70
C MET A 15 16.04 -0.46 11.37
N GLU A 16 15.30 -0.21 10.28
CA GLU A 16 15.66 -0.63 8.92
C GLU A 16 16.65 0.33 8.26
N GLY A 17 17.09 1.39 8.95
CA GLY A 17 18.10 2.33 8.51
C GLY A 17 17.56 3.53 7.73
N PHE A 18 16.25 3.73 7.73
CA PHE A 18 15.64 4.92 7.13
C PHE A 18 15.68 6.11 8.09
N GLU A 19 15.88 7.29 7.55
CA GLU A 19 15.73 8.54 8.29
C GLU A 19 14.24 8.84 8.48
N VAL A 20 13.85 9.08 9.74
CA VAL A 20 12.46 9.39 10.10
C VAL A 20 12.40 10.85 10.50
N VAL A 21 11.81 11.67 9.65
CA VAL A 21 11.73 13.13 9.79
C VAL A 21 10.30 13.63 9.61
N THR A 22 10.06 14.90 9.93
CA THR A 22 8.77 15.55 9.65
C THR A 22 8.64 15.90 8.16
N MET A 23 7.43 16.20 7.70
CA MET A 23 7.22 16.64 6.32
C MET A 23 7.85 18.03 6.08
N GLU A 24 7.85 18.87 7.10
CA GLU A 24 8.47 20.20 7.07
C GLU A 24 9.99 20.12 6.84
N GLU A 25 10.66 19.12 7.39
CA GLU A 25 12.09 18.87 7.14
C GLU A 25 12.29 18.20 5.78
N ALA A 26 11.49 17.20 5.46
CA ALA A 26 11.62 16.42 4.23
C ALA A 26 11.40 17.27 2.96
N CYS A 27 10.46 18.24 2.99
CA CYS A 27 10.08 18.99 1.79
C CYS A 27 11.25 19.78 1.17
N THR A 28 12.21 20.23 1.99
CA THR A 28 13.39 20.96 1.51
C THR A 28 14.51 20.05 0.99
N GLN A 29 14.47 18.74 1.29
CA GLN A 29 15.56 17.80 1.03
C GLN A 29 15.20 16.76 -0.03
N GLY A 30 13.93 16.35 -0.09
CA GLY A 30 13.45 15.30 -0.98
C GLY A 30 13.46 15.69 -2.45
N ASN A 31 13.58 14.67 -3.32
CA ASN A 31 13.42 14.82 -4.76
C ASN A 31 12.14 14.11 -5.24
N ILE A 32 11.70 13.08 -4.51
CA ILE A 32 10.50 12.31 -4.82
C ILE A 32 9.70 12.14 -3.52
N PHE A 33 8.44 12.49 -3.58
CA PHE A 33 7.50 12.41 -2.46
C PHE A 33 6.36 11.46 -2.83
N VAL A 34 6.14 10.46 -1.98
CA VAL A 34 5.10 9.44 -2.18
C VAL A 34 4.23 9.38 -0.93
N THR A 35 2.96 9.74 -1.03
CA THR A 35 2.01 9.60 0.09
C THR A 35 1.36 8.22 0.10
N THR A 36 1.26 7.62 1.28
CA THR A 36 0.76 6.23 1.48
C THR A 36 -0.02 6.08 2.78
N THR A 37 -0.56 7.17 3.32
CA THR A 37 -1.05 7.20 4.70
C THR A 37 -2.52 6.84 4.84
N GLY A 38 -3.32 7.00 3.78
CA GLY A 38 -4.78 6.89 3.82
C GLY A 38 -5.45 8.02 4.61
N ASN A 39 -4.74 9.13 4.84
CA ASN A 39 -5.23 10.30 5.57
C ASN A 39 -5.42 11.50 4.61
N ILE A 40 -5.60 12.69 5.11
CA ILE A 40 -5.84 13.92 4.35
C ILE A 40 -4.71 14.91 4.56
N ASP A 41 -4.44 15.75 3.54
CA ASP A 41 -3.53 16.92 3.63
C ASP A 41 -2.12 16.59 4.15
N ILE A 42 -1.56 15.48 3.72
CA ILE A 42 -0.20 15.05 4.08
C ILE A 42 0.84 15.96 3.40
N ILE A 43 0.64 16.22 2.11
CA ILE A 43 1.43 17.22 1.37
C ILE A 43 0.55 18.43 1.11
N ARG A 44 0.84 19.50 1.84
CA ARG A 44 0.14 20.77 1.76
C ARG A 44 0.83 21.74 0.80
N ILE A 45 0.13 22.80 0.44
CA ILE A 45 0.70 23.83 -0.45
C ILE A 45 1.95 24.50 0.12
N ASP A 46 2.01 24.72 1.42
CA ASP A 46 3.17 25.27 2.11
C ASP A 46 4.41 24.36 2.03
N HIS A 47 4.23 23.04 1.98
CA HIS A 47 5.31 22.11 1.70
C HIS A 47 5.75 22.21 0.23
N MET A 48 4.80 22.25 -0.71
CA MET A 48 5.09 22.27 -2.15
C MET A 48 5.85 23.52 -2.56
N THR A 49 5.58 24.67 -1.93
CA THR A 49 6.32 25.92 -2.19
C THR A 49 7.78 25.90 -1.72
N GLN A 50 8.14 24.94 -0.86
CA GLN A 50 9.50 24.78 -0.33
C GLN A 50 10.27 23.62 -0.95
N MET A 51 9.63 22.84 -1.84
CA MET A 51 10.27 21.72 -2.51
C MET A 51 11.34 22.19 -3.48
N LYS A 52 12.29 21.31 -3.73
CA LYS A 52 13.32 21.54 -4.77
C LYS A 52 12.69 21.68 -6.15
N ASP A 53 13.35 22.42 -7.03
CA ASP A 53 12.93 22.45 -8.44
C ASP A 53 12.89 21.05 -9.02
N GLN A 54 11.80 20.76 -9.73
CA GLN A 54 11.49 19.47 -10.37
C GLN A 54 11.26 18.32 -9.37
N ALA A 55 10.95 18.60 -8.12
CA ALA A 55 10.51 17.56 -7.20
C ALA A 55 9.27 16.82 -7.75
N ILE A 56 9.27 15.50 -7.63
CA ILE A 56 8.18 14.65 -8.09
C ILE A 56 7.26 14.36 -6.91
N VAL A 57 5.96 14.59 -7.08
CA VAL A 57 4.95 14.38 -6.06
C VAL A 57 3.92 13.39 -6.58
N CYS A 58 3.64 12.33 -5.81
CA CYS A 58 2.65 11.34 -6.17
C CYS A 58 2.00 10.69 -4.95
N ASN A 59 0.85 10.08 -5.18
CA ASN A 59 0.06 9.40 -4.17
C ASN A 59 -0.14 7.93 -4.53
N ILE A 60 -0.01 7.06 -3.54
CA ILE A 60 -0.38 5.64 -3.62
C ILE A 60 -1.46 5.28 -2.58
N GLY A 61 -1.90 6.24 -1.77
CA GLY A 61 -3.05 6.10 -0.89
C GLY A 61 -4.35 5.93 -1.68
N HIS A 62 -5.41 5.47 -1.02
CA HIS A 62 -6.64 5.07 -1.70
C HIS A 62 -7.38 6.25 -2.36
N PHE A 63 -7.42 7.39 -1.70
CA PHE A 63 -8.09 8.61 -2.18
C PHE A 63 -7.09 9.68 -2.60
N ASP A 64 -7.52 10.63 -3.42
CA ASP A 64 -6.74 11.75 -3.96
C ASP A 64 -6.63 12.97 -3.01
N ASN A 65 -6.96 12.79 -1.75
CA ASN A 65 -6.99 13.86 -0.74
C ASN A 65 -5.72 13.96 0.13
N GLU A 66 -4.74 13.09 -0.08
CA GLU A 66 -3.47 13.16 0.66
C GLU A 66 -2.58 14.34 0.21
N ILE A 67 -2.75 14.81 -1.02
CA ILE A 67 -2.03 15.95 -1.58
C ILE A 67 -3.03 17.07 -1.83
N GLN A 68 -2.74 18.28 -1.40
CA GLN A 68 -3.59 19.46 -1.62
C GLN A 68 -3.53 19.93 -3.10
N VAL A 69 -3.99 19.11 -4.02
CA VAL A 69 -3.95 19.38 -5.46
C VAL A 69 -4.81 20.58 -5.84
N ASP A 70 -5.95 20.75 -5.19
CA ASP A 70 -6.83 21.88 -5.46
C ASP A 70 -6.16 23.21 -5.03
N ALA A 71 -5.53 23.24 -3.86
CA ALA A 71 -4.75 24.40 -3.41
C ALA A 71 -3.58 24.70 -4.35
N LEU A 72 -2.91 23.69 -4.89
CA LEU A 72 -1.85 23.85 -5.90
C LEU A 72 -2.40 24.46 -7.19
N LYS A 73 -3.53 23.96 -7.71
CA LYS A 73 -4.15 24.48 -8.94
C LYS A 73 -4.61 25.93 -8.83
N HIS A 74 -5.00 26.36 -7.64
CA HIS A 74 -5.48 27.73 -7.37
C HIS A 74 -4.41 28.64 -6.76
N TYR A 75 -3.16 28.17 -6.66
CA TYR A 75 -2.08 28.99 -6.11
C TYR A 75 -1.83 30.23 -6.99
N PRO A 76 -1.73 31.44 -6.40
CA PRO A 76 -1.57 32.67 -7.17
C PRO A 76 -0.36 32.64 -8.11
N GLY A 77 -0.58 32.81 -9.40
CA GLY A 77 0.48 32.84 -10.40
C GLY A 77 1.03 31.50 -10.85
N ILE A 78 0.47 30.39 -10.38
CA ILE A 78 0.85 29.03 -10.81
C ILE A 78 0.59 28.85 -12.31
N LYS A 79 1.48 28.14 -13.00
CA LYS A 79 1.30 27.74 -14.39
C LYS A 79 1.45 26.24 -14.50
N CYS A 80 0.44 25.57 -15.04
CA CYS A 80 0.46 24.13 -15.29
C CYS A 80 0.79 23.85 -16.75
N VAL A 81 1.72 22.90 -16.97
CA VAL A 81 2.08 22.38 -18.29
C VAL A 81 1.96 20.86 -18.25
N ASN A 82 1.09 20.31 -19.08
CA ASN A 82 1.01 18.85 -19.24
C ASN A 82 2.24 18.36 -20.05
N ILE A 83 3.09 17.52 -19.46
CA ILE A 83 4.28 16.96 -20.08
C ILE A 83 3.89 15.76 -20.96
N LYS A 84 3.06 14.87 -20.41
CA LYS A 84 2.49 13.70 -21.04
C LYS A 84 1.25 13.26 -20.26
N PRO A 85 0.42 12.34 -20.78
CA PRO A 85 -0.75 11.87 -20.04
C PRO A 85 -0.43 11.50 -18.58
N GLN A 86 -1.19 12.05 -17.64
CA GLN A 86 -1.05 11.85 -16.20
C GLN A 86 0.24 12.42 -15.56
N VAL A 87 0.96 13.32 -16.26
CA VAL A 87 2.17 13.97 -15.75
C VAL A 87 2.11 15.46 -16.02
N ASP A 88 1.88 16.23 -14.97
CA ASP A 88 1.71 17.67 -15.02
C ASP A 88 2.83 18.36 -14.26
N ARG A 89 3.40 19.40 -14.85
CA ARG A 89 4.42 20.25 -14.23
C ARG A 89 3.81 21.58 -13.84
N TYR A 90 3.93 21.92 -12.58
CA TYR A 90 3.45 23.16 -11.99
C TYR A 90 4.61 24.09 -11.73
N TYR A 91 4.63 25.26 -12.36
CA TYR A 91 5.63 26.30 -12.20
C TYR A 91 5.13 27.35 -11.21
N PHE A 92 5.86 27.56 -10.14
CA PHE A 92 5.60 28.62 -9.19
C PHE A 92 6.11 29.98 -9.67
N PRO A 93 5.62 31.11 -9.12
CA PRO A 93 6.03 32.46 -9.56
C PRO A 93 7.50 32.78 -9.33
N ASP A 94 8.17 32.12 -8.38
CA ASP A 94 9.59 32.24 -8.09
C ASP A 94 10.50 31.52 -9.08
N GLY A 95 9.92 30.73 -9.99
CA GLY A 95 10.61 30.01 -11.07
C GLY A 95 10.88 28.54 -10.78
N HIS A 96 10.75 28.07 -9.53
CA HIS A 96 10.84 26.63 -9.29
C HIS A 96 9.58 25.90 -9.75
N SER A 97 9.65 24.59 -9.89
CA SER A 97 8.53 23.78 -10.35
C SER A 97 8.47 22.44 -9.62
N ILE A 98 7.28 21.84 -9.58
CA ILE A 98 7.09 20.45 -9.15
C ILE A 98 6.39 19.65 -10.25
N ILE A 99 6.57 18.34 -10.24
CA ILE A 99 5.94 17.41 -11.18
C ILE A 99 4.93 16.57 -10.39
N LEU A 100 3.64 16.77 -10.67
CA LEU A 100 2.56 16.01 -10.07
C LEU A 100 2.19 14.83 -10.98
N LEU A 101 2.15 13.64 -10.42
CA LEU A 101 1.76 12.42 -11.13
C LEU A 101 0.30 12.06 -10.86
N ALA A 102 -0.40 11.60 -11.90
CA ALA A 102 -1.78 11.10 -11.86
C ALA A 102 -2.78 12.08 -11.22
N ASP A 103 -2.48 13.39 -11.22
CA ASP A 103 -3.32 14.42 -10.60
C ASP A 103 -3.62 14.14 -9.11
N GLY A 104 -2.63 13.61 -8.37
CA GLY A 104 -2.77 13.21 -6.97
C GLY A 104 -3.55 11.92 -6.71
N ARG A 105 -4.06 11.26 -7.76
CA ARG A 105 -4.72 9.96 -7.66
C ARG A 105 -3.70 8.82 -7.58
N LEU A 106 -4.17 7.59 -7.46
CA LEU A 106 -3.34 6.38 -7.40
C LEU A 106 -2.33 6.31 -8.55
N VAL A 107 -1.06 6.60 -8.27
CA VAL A 107 0.01 6.68 -9.28
C VAL A 107 0.28 5.35 -9.97
N ASN A 108 0.14 4.23 -9.28
CA ASN A 108 0.31 2.89 -9.86
C ASN A 108 -0.72 2.54 -10.92
N LEU A 109 -1.90 3.14 -10.87
CA LEU A 109 -2.95 2.97 -11.88
C LEU A 109 -2.86 4.04 -12.98
N GLY A 110 -2.54 5.28 -12.61
CA GLY A 110 -2.47 6.40 -13.57
C GLY A 110 -1.19 6.45 -14.39
N CYS A 111 -0.04 6.13 -13.79
CA CYS A 111 1.27 6.26 -14.42
C CYS A 111 2.01 4.92 -14.62
N ALA A 112 1.43 3.80 -14.16
CA ALA A 112 2.03 2.47 -14.28
C ALA A 112 0.96 1.43 -14.68
N THR A 113 1.30 0.15 -14.57
CA THR A 113 0.44 -0.96 -15.00
C THR A 113 -0.37 -1.59 -13.87
N GLY A 114 -0.37 -0.98 -12.69
CA GLY A 114 -1.03 -1.53 -11.48
C GLY A 114 -0.21 -2.66 -10.84
N HIS A 115 -0.87 -3.48 -10.05
CA HIS A 115 -0.23 -4.63 -9.40
C HIS A 115 0.00 -5.77 -10.41
N PRO A 116 1.11 -6.53 -10.26
CA PRO A 116 1.35 -7.71 -11.07
C PRO A 116 0.22 -8.72 -10.95
N SER A 117 -0.17 -9.32 -12.07
CA SER A 117 -1.28 -10.28 -12.13
C SER A 117 -1.11 -11.46 -11.17
N PHE A 118 0.11 -11.93 -10.98
CA PHE A 118 0.39 -13.02 -10.04
C PHE A 118 0.11 -12.62 -8.58
N VAL A 119 0.44 -11.38 -8.20
CA VAL A 119 0.12 -10.86 -6.86
C VAL A 119 -1.39 -10.77 -6.66
N MET A 120 -2.09 -10.21 -7.65
CA MET A 120 -3.56 -10.09 -7.60
C MET A 120 -4.27 -11.44 -7.66
N SER A 121 -3.67 -12.46 -8.27
CA SER A 121 -4.18 -13.82 -8.27
C SER A 121 -4.41 -14.36 -6.85
N ASN A 122 -3.51 -14.07 -5.90
CA ASN A 122 -3.71 -14.44 -4.50
C ASN A 122 -5.00 -13.83 -3.92
N SER A 123 -5.22 -12.55 -4.19
CA SER A 123 -6.41 -11.83 -3.73
C SER A 123 -7.69 -12.39 -4.36
N PHE A 124 -7.69 -12.65 -5.67
CA PHE A 124 -8.86 -13.19 -6.39
C PHE A 124 -9.17 -14.62 -5.99
N THR A 125 -8.14 -15.44 -5.75
CA THR A 125 -8.33 -16.80 -5.24
C THR A 125 -8.97 -16.77 -3.85
N ASN A 126 -8.52 -15.88 -2.98
CA ASN A 126 -9.12 -15.69 -1.66
C ASN A 126 -10.59 -15.27 -1.74
N GLN A 127 -10.92 -14.32 -2.62
CA GLN A 127 -12.30 -13.90 -2.85
C GLN A 127 -13.18 -15.04 -3.39
N THR A 128 -12.65 -15.83 -4.32
CA THR A 128 -13.36 -16.99 -4.89
C THR A 128 -13.62 -18.05 -3.83
N LEU A 129 -12.61 -18.41 -3.03
CA LEU A 129 -12.77 -19.38 -1.95
C LEU A 129 -13.73 -18.88 -0.87
N ALA A 130 -13.73 -17.58 -0.57
CA ALA A 130 -14.70 -16.97 0.34
C ALA A 130 -16.15 -17.13 -0.17
N GLN A 131 -16.39 -16.90 -1.46
CA GLN A 131 -17.72 -17.08 -2.05
C GLN A 131 -18.15 -18.55 -2.02
N ILE A 132 -17.26 -19.48 -2.32
CA ILE A 132 -17.54 -20.92 -2.24
C ILE A 132 -17.87 -21.32 -0.79
N GLU A 133 -17.12 -20.83 0.17
CA GLU A 133 -17.35 -21.09 1.60
C GLU A 133 -18.72 -20.58 2.05
N LEU A 134 -19.06 -19.33 1.70
CA LEU A 134 -20.35 -18.73 2.01
C LEU A 134 -21.53 -19.44 1.34
N PHE A 135 -21.34 -19.94 0.13
CA PHE A 135 -22.37 -20.68 -0.60
C PHE A 135 -22.63 -22.07 0.03
N ASN A 136 -21.56 -22.76 0.43
CA ASN A 136 -21.66 -24.12 0.96
C ASN A 136 -22.04 -24.18 2.44
N LYS A 137 -21.69 -23.16 3.22
CA LYS A 137 -22.00 -23.08 4.64
C LYS A 137 -23.04 -21.98 4.89
N LYS A 138 -24.02 -22.30 5.70
CA LYS A 138 -25.04 -21.32 6.11
C LYS A 138 -24.47 -20.45 7.22
N TYR A 139 -24.06 -19.25 6.86
CA TYR A 139 -23.72 -18.21 7.82
C TYR A 139 -24.94 -17.35 8.10
N GLU A 140 -25.11 -16.94 9.36
CA GLU A 140 -26.06 -15.88 9.68
C GLU A 140 -25.51 -14.52 9.21
N THR A 141 -26.38 -13.50 9.13
CA THR A 141 -25.92 -12.16 8.74
C THR A 141 -24.91 -11.61 9.75
N GLY A 142 -23.68 -11.34 9.31
CA GLY A 142 -22.61 -10.88 10.19
C GLY A 142 -21.29 -10.71 9.46
N VAL A 143 -20.25 -10.34 10.21
CA VAL A 143 -18.87 -10.25 9.74
C VAL A 143 -18.07 -11.43 10.28
N TYR A 144 -17.52 -12.21 9.39
CA TYR A 144 -16.77 -13.43 9.71
C TYR A 144 -15.35 -13.36 9.21
N ARG A 145 -14.44 -13.98 9.92
CA ARG A 145 -13.09 -14.25 9.44
C ARG A 145 -13.09 -15.58 8.69
N LEU A 146 -12.44 -15.60 7.54
CA LEU A 146 -12.26 -16.84 6.79
C LEU A 146 -11.43 -17.85 7.60
N PRO A 147 -11.78 -19.15 7.51
CA PRO A 147 -11.00 -20.21 8.13
C PRO A 147 -9.56 -20.24 7.62
N LYS A 148 -8.60 -20.49 8.51
CA LYS A 148 -7.16 -20.48 8.18
C LYS A 148 -6.77 -21.46 7.07
N HIS A 149 -7.44 -22.61 6.98
CA HIS A 149 -7.15 -23.56 5.91
C HIS A 149 -7.40 -22.99 4.49
N LEU A 150 -8.29 -22.02 4.32
CA LEU A 150 -8.50 -21.36 3.03
C LEU A 150 -7.32 -20.42 2.68
N ASP A 151 -6.78 -19.70 3.67
CA ASP A 151 -5.56 -18.89 3.51
C ASP A 151 -4.38 -19.77 3.09
N GLU A 152 -4.20 -20.91 3.76
CA GLU A 152 -3.13 -21.86 3.46
C GLU A 152 -3.30 -22.49 2.07
N GLU A 153 -4.54 -22.77 1.66
CA GLU A 153 -4.83 -23.26 0.31
C GLU A 153 -4.45 -22.24 -0.78
N VAL A 154 -4.77 -20.95 -0.58
CA VAL A 154 -4.32 -19.89 -1.49
C VAL A 154 -2.79 -19.90 -1.61
N ALA A 155 -2.09 -19.94 -0.49
CA ALA A 155 -0.63 -19.97 -0.49
C ALA A 155 -0.09 -21.23 -1.20
N ARG A 156 -0.64 -22.41 -0.91
CA ARG A 156 -0.25 -23.68 -1.51
C ARG A 156 -0.35 -23.65 -3.03
N LEU A 157 -1.49 -23.21 -3.57
CA LEU A 157 -1.73 -23.11 -5.01
C LEU A 157 -0.73 -22.19 -5.72
N HIS A 158 -0.38 -21.06 -5.09
CA HIS A 158 0.55 -20.11 -5.67
C HIS A 158 2.01 -20.54 -5.54
N LEU A 159 2.40 -21.13 -4.41
CA LEU A 159 3.74 -21.67 -4.21
C LEU A 159 4.07 -22.78 -5.19
N GLU A 160 3.13 -23.69 -5.44
CA GLU A 160 3.28 -24.75 -6.43
C GLU A 160 3.53 -24.16 -7.83
N LYS A 161 2.79 -23.10 -8.20
CA LYS A 161 2.91 -22.46 -9.52
C LYS A 161 4.29 -21.87 -9.78
N ILE A 162 4.98 -21.40 -8.75
CA ILE A 162 6.35 -20.87 -8.85
C ILE A 162 7.43 -21.91 -8.54
N GLY A 163 7.06 -23.19 -8.47
CA GLY A 163 7.98 -24.31 -8.32
C GLY A 163 8.57 -24.49 -6.91
N VAL A 164 7.94 -23.89 -5.89
CA VAL A 164 8.35 -24.08 -4.50
C VAL A 164 7.96 -25.47 -4.01
N LYS A 165 8.90 -26.18 -3.44
CA LYS A 165 8.70 -27.47 -2.78
C LYS A 165 8.56 -27.27 -1.29
N LEU A 166 7.39 -27.63 -0.76
CA LEU A 166 7.12 -27.53 0.67
C LEU A 166 7.47 -28.84 1.37
N THR A 167 8.15 -28.74 2.52
CA THR A 167 8.38 -29.87 3.41
C THR A 167 7.07 -30.23 4.13
N LYS A 168 6.75 -31.52 4.17
CA LYS A 168 5.65 -32.01 5.01
C LYS A 168 6.19 -32.31 6.41
N LEU A 169 5.42 -31.94 7.43
CA LEU A 169 5.76 -32.29 8.81
C LEU A 169 5.65 -33.81 9.02
N THR A 170 6.58 -34.34 9.82
CA THR A 170 6.37 -35.69 10.35
C THR A 170 5.33 -35.66 11.48
N PRO A 171 4.70 -36.80 11.82
CA PRO A 171 3.78 -36.85 12.96
C PRO A 171 4.40 -36.35 14.27
N GLU A 172 5.69 -36.65 14.51
CA GLU A 172 6.43 -36.20 15.69
C GLU A 172 6.63 -34.69 15.69
N GLN A 173 6.96 -34.10 14.54
CA GLN A 173 7.12 -32.65 14.38
C GLN A 173 5.78 -31.93 14.60
N ALA A 174 4.71 -32.43 14.01
CA ALA A 174 3.37 -31.87 14.18
C ALA A 174 2.91 -31.92 15.65
N ALA A 175 3.10 -33.07 16.30
CA ALA A 175 2.80 -33.25 17.72
C ALA A 175 3.61 -32.30 18.62
N TYR A 176 4.89 -32.10 18.32
CA TYR A 176 5.76 -31.23 19.10
C TYR A 176 5.32 -29.77 19.10
N ILE A 177 4.82 -29.27 17.97
CA ILE A 177 4.33 -27.88 17.85
C ILE A 177 2.80 -27.75 18.02
N GLY A 178 2.12 -28.86 18.30
CA GLY A 178 0.67 -28.87 18.61
C GLY A 178 -0.24 -28.57 17.40
N VAL A 179 0.16 -29.02 16.20
CA VAL A 179 -0.64 -28.86 14.96
C VAL A 179 -0.91 -30.23 14.32
N THR A 180 -1.78 -30.25 13.32
CA THR A 180 -1.95 -31.47 12.48
C THR A 180 -0.89 -31.50 11.36
N VAL A 181 -0.60 -32.70 10.82
CA VAL A 181 0.36 -32.89 9.73
C VAL A 181 0.01 -32.10 8.48
N ASP A 182 -1.28 -31.93 8.21
CA ASP A 182 -1.81 -31.28 7.01
C ASP A 182 -2.29 -29.83 7.27
N GLY A 183 -2.02 -29.28 8.45
CA GLY A 183 -2.44 -27.92 8.84
C GLY A 183 -3.86 -27.85 9.44
N PRO A 184 -4.35 -26.69 9.78
CA PRO A 184 -3.65 -25.42 9.72
C PRO A 184 -2.47 -25.33 10.68
N TYR A 185 -1.38 -24.71 10.21
CA TYR A 185 -0.11 -24.66 10.96
C TYR A 185 -0.02 -23.50 11.96
N LYS A 186 -1.03 -22.64 11.99
CA LYS A 186 -1.14 -21.52 12.93
C LYS A 186 -2.48 -21.52 13.62
N ALA A 187 -2.47 -21.13 14.88
CA ALA A 187 -3.71 -20.97 15.64
C ALA A 187 -4.63 -19.93 15.00
N GLU A 188 -5.95 -20.08 15.14
CA GLU A 188 -6.95 -19.19 14.51
C GLU A 188 -6.82 -17.71 14.91
N HIS A 189 -6.32 -17.43 16.12
CA HIS A 189 -6.10 -16.06 16.58
C HIS A 189 -4.87 -15.40 15.95
N TYR A 190 -4.00 -16.15 15.29
CA TYR A 190 -2.81 -15.62 14.65
C TYR A 190 -3.20 -14.84 13.38
N ARG A 191 -2.75 -13.60 13.28
CA ARG A 191 -3.19 -12.69 12.22
C ARG A 191 -2.27 -12.65 10.98
N TYR A 192 -1.08 -13.27 11.07
CA TYR A 192 -0.08 -13.23 9.99
C TYR A 192 0.49 -14.62 9.72
#